data_7fc01251f65ee0617b92bc03f16a5924
#
_entry.id   7fc01251f65ee0617b92bc03f16a5924
#
_cell.length_a   1.000
_cell.length_b   1.000
_cell.length_c   1.000
_cell.angle_alpha   90.00
_cell.angle_beta   90.00
_cell.angle_gamma   90.00
#
_symmetry.space_group_name_H-M   'P 1'
#
loop_
_entity.id
_entity.type
_entity.pdbx_description
1 polymer ?
#
loop_
_entity_poly.entity_id
_entity_poly.type
_entity_poly.pdbx_seq_one_letter_code
_entity_poly.pdbx_strand_id
1 'polypeptide(L)'
;MKIKALILSVFIICGCSHVKPTQNNSTILSLADSVSTTVKKNPELVILSKLRVFDDKQLSRLINNVFLNNNDLIKASLRLKEAKILYEQEKLALLPDLSSQIDLSETRGVKRRELQSRTFSSGININYEIDLWGKLSDVNDQQQWEMIATAYDYQASMLTIAATAAKYYWEISLINSQLENYYKRKQIISATKCLVMSEFKAGVKSELDVLTVNETMSDIQSSIYSLEKQKELSKNALVVLLNRKDLNNVFFESKLVEYKPIEINNDSDISSLLFRPDVQSAAATLKSQSYNTYSVWKEMLPTFSLNFILNSSSSLLSEVLNNPLNTVRSEIAFPFFSWFKKNKKIEISRVKKEQYEIDFVNIVNRSINELRDFNAEINAISKNIESINDKLKNQKHEMAINRSMYEAGCISLKSYLATQEKYYITKNEFLQSVCDYYYANLKFILAQGLNEE
;
A
#
# COMPACT_ATOMS: atom_id res chain seq x y z
N MET A 1 37.08 8.43 54.57
CA MET A 1 36.67 9.69 53.85
C MET A 1 36.90 9.67 52.34
N LYS A 2 37.79 8.83 51.76
CA LYS A 2 38.05 8.82 50.30
C LYS A 2 37.02 8.10 49.44
N ILE A 3 36.23 7.16 49.98
CA ILE A 3 35.18 6.41 49.28
C ILE A 3 33.92 7.21 49.08
N LYS A 4 33.55 8.13 50.01
CA LYS A 4 32.37 9.00 49.89
C LYS A 4 32.54 10.09 48.82
N ALA A 5 33.81 10.52 48.52
CA ALA A 5 34.10 11.48 47.49
C ALA A 5 33.99 10.86 46.07
N LEU A 6 34.30 9.55 45.93
CA LEU A 6 34.19 8.82 44.65
C LEU A 6 32.74 8.56 44.28
N ILE A 7 31.87 8.31 45.26
CA ILE A 7 30.42 8.10 45.04
C ILE A 7 29.72 9.44 44.67
N LEU A 8 30.18 10.56 45.23
CA LEU A 8 29.59 11.87 44.93
C LEU A 8 29.96 12.38 43.52
N SER A 9 31.15 12.01 42.99
CA SER A 9 31.56 12.33 41.62
C SER A 9 30.82 11.52 40.57
N VAL A 10 30.36 10.31 40.87
CA VAL A 10 29.51 9.50 39.97
C VAL A 10 28.09 10.07 39.86
N PHE A 11 27.56 10.71 40.93
CA PHE A 11 26.22 11.28 40.89
C PHE A 11 26.12 12.61 40.09
N ILE A 12 27.23 13.34 39.90
CA ILE A 12 27.23 14.56 39.09
C ILE A 12 27.20 14.26 37.58
N ILE A 13 27.60 13.06 37.16
CA ILE A 13 27.57 12.63 35.76
C ILE A 13 26.18 12.16 35.30
N CYS A 14 25.28 11.80 36.23
CA CYS A 14 23.92 11.37 35.93
C CYS A 14 22.96 12.49 35.47
N GLY A 15 23.39 13.76 35.45
CA GLY A 15 22.57 14.90 35.04
C GLY A 15 22.49 15.18 33.55
N CYS A 16 23.23 14.46 32.69
CA CYS A 16 23.32 14.71 31.24
C CYS A 16 22.70 13.59 30.39
N SER A 17 21.60 13.02 30.81
CA SER A 17 21.00 11.86 30.15
C SER A 17 20.29 12.15 28.80
N HIS A 18 20.40 13.36 28.25
CA HIS A 18 19.83 13.71 26.94
C HIS A 18 20.71 14.73 26.19
N VAL A 19 22.00 14.39 25.94
CA VAL A 19 22.78 15.18 24.99
C VAL A 19 22.35 14.77 23.57
N LYS A 20 21.31 15.44 23.07
CA LYS A 20 21.00 15.40 21.64
C LYS A 20 22.06 16.26 20.93
N PRO A 21 22.64 15.79 19.80
CA PRO A 21 23.48 16.66 18.98
C PRO A 21 22.65 17.89 18.59
N THR A 22 23.27 19.07 18.61
CA THR A 22 22.64 20.32 18.19
C THR A 22 22.05 20.12 16.79
N GLN A 23 20.74 20.01 16.75
CA GLN A 23 19.98 19.90 15.52
C GLN A 23 19.79 21.30 14.96
N ASN A 24 20.26 21.55 13.74
CA ASN A 24 19.52 22.45 12.89
C ASN A 24 18.14 21.81 12.71
N ASN A 25 17.13 22.30 13.46
CA ASN A 25 15.74 21.90 13.24
C ASN A 25 15.40 22.28 11.80
N SER A 26 15.57 21.35 10.88
CA SER A 26 15.13 21.59 9.52
C SER A 26 13.61 21.76 9.59
N THR A 27 13.11 22.76 8.87
CA THR A 27 11.66 22.99 8.72
C THR A 27 10.93 21.71 8.29
N ILE A 28 11.63 20.82 7.59
CA ILE A 28 11.18 19.50 7.14
C ILE A 28 10.89 18.57 8.33
N LEU A 29 11.76 18.52 9.34
CA LEU A 29 11.56 17.66 10.50
C LEU A 29 10.39 18.13 11.36
N SER A 30 10.23 19.45 11.52
CA SER A 30 9.06 20.02 12.23
C SER A 30 7.74 19.73 11.49
N LEU A 31 7.78 19.70 10.15
CA LEU A 31 6.63 19.32 9.33
C LEU A 31 6.31 17.82 9.47
N ALA A 32 7.34 16.97 9.49
CA ALA A 32 7.16 15.54 9.77
C ALA A 32 6.64 15.27 11.19
N ASP A 33 7.00 16.14 12.17
CA ASP A 33 6.49 16.05 13.54
C ASP A 33 5.01 16.46 13.65
N SER A 34 4.51 17.31 12.76
CA SER A 34 3.09 17.71 12.71
C SER A 34 2.19 16.63 12.15
N VAL A 35 2.75 15.64 11.44
CA VAL A 35 2.00 14.51 10.91
C VAL A 35 1.50 13.63 12.07
N SER A 36 0.22 13.30 12.07
CA SER A 36 -0.38 12.44 13.08
C SER A 36 0.32 11.08 13.13
N THR A 37 0.66 10.63 14.33
CA THR A 37 1.33 9.34 14.56
C THR A 37 0.39 8.28 15.10
N THR A 38 -0.91 8.59 15.15
CA THR A 38 -1.92 7.67 15.64
C THR A 38 -2.38 6.74 14.52
N VAL A 39 -1.86 5.53 14.50
CA VAL A 39 -2.28 4.49 13.56
C VAL A 39 -3.76 4.16 13.77
N LYS A 40 -4.59 4.29 12.72
CA LYS A 40 -6.02 3.94 12.79
C LYS A 40 -6.19 2.46 13.09
N LYS A 41 -7.00 2.15 14.12
CA LYS A 41 -7.24 0.76 14.54
C LYS A 41 -8.05 -0.05 13.54
N ASN A 42 -8.98 0.60 12.81
CA ASN A 42 -9.89 -0.06 11.87
C ASN A 42 -9.92 0.69 10.52
N PRO A 43 -8.83 0.68 9.74
CA PRO A 43 -8.78 1.37 8.44
C PRO A 43 -9.83 0.84 7.46
N GLU A 44 -10.20 -0.43 7.55
CA GLU A 44 -11.23 -1.09 6.74
C GLU A 44 -12.58 -0.38 6.83
N LEU A 45 -13.02 -0.06 8.07
CA LEU A 45 -14.29 0.61 8.30
C LEU A 45 -14.30 2.03 7.71
N VAL A 46 -13.18 2.74 7.81
CA VAL A 46 -13.03 4.09 7.24
C VAL A 46 -13.12 4.03 5.71
N ILE A 47 -12.44 3.07 5.08
CA ILE A 47 -12.52 2.90 3.62
C ILE A 47 -13.95 2.55 3.20
N LEU A 48 -14.60 1.61 3.89
CA LEU A 48 -15.96 1.20 3.58
C LEU A 48 -16.98 2.33 3.82
N SER A 49 -16.78 3.21 4.82
CA SER A 49 -17.64 4.39 5.02
C SER A 49 -17.51 5.38 3.87
N LYS A 50 -16.32 5.64 3.37
CA LYS A 50 -16.05 6.50 2.20
C LYS A 50 -16.69 5.97 0.91
N LEU A 51 -16.82 4.65 0.76
CA LEU A 51 -17.49 4.03 -0.40
C LEU A 51 -19.01 4.21 -0.41
N ARG A 52 -19.63 4.58 0.71
CA ARG A 52 -21.09 4.81 0.77
C ARG A 52 -21.56 5.94 -0.13
N VAL A 53 -20.68 6.89 -0.47
CA VAL A 53 -20.98 7.99 -1.41
C VAL A 53 -21.45 7.47 -2.77
N PHE A 54 -21.02 6.28 -3.19
CA PHE A 54 -21.42 5.66 -4.46
C PHE A 54 -22.77 4.94 -4.40
N ASP A 55 -23.38 4.80 -3.22
CA ASP A 55 -24.66 4.10 -2.98
C ASP A 55 -24.69 2.68 -3.60
N ASP A 56 -23.52 2.02 -3.64
CA ASP A 56 -23.35 0.68 -4.20
C ASP A 56 -23.00 -0.35 -3.13
N LYS A 57 -24.04 -1.08 -2.69
CA LYS A 57 -23.88 -2.14 -1.68
C LYS A 57 -23.08 -3.35 -2.19
N GLN A 58 -23.10 -3.61 -3.52
CA GLN A 58 -22.36 -4.73 -4.10
C GLN A 58 -20.87 -4.43 -4.12
N LEU A 59 -20.50 -3.20 -4.51
CA LEU A 59 -19.12 -2.72 -4.44
C LEU A 59 -18.57 -2.82 -3.00
N SER A 60 -19.32 -2.34 -2.01
CA SER A 60 -18.89 -2.39 -0.60
C SER A 60 -18.68 -3.83 -0.12
N ARG A 61 -19.58 -4.76 -0.50
CA ARG A 61 -19.43 -6.20 -0.17
C ARG A 61 -18.23 -6.82 -0.87
N LEU A 62 -17.99 -6.48 -2.13
CA LEU A 62 -16.83 -6.96 -2.89
C LEU A 62 -15.53 -6.54 -2.22
N ILE A 63 -15.39 -5.25 -1.90
CA ILE A 63 -14.18 -4.72 -1.27
C ILE A 63 -13.94 -5.34 0.09
N ASN A 64 -14.99 -5.52 0.91
CA ASN A 64 -14.86 -6.23 2.18
C ASN A 64 -14.38 -7.68 1.99
N ASN A 65 -14.89 -8.39 1.00
CA ASN A 65 -14.42 -9.74 0.68
C ASN A 65 -12.95 -9.75 0.20
N VAL A 66 -12.53 -8.74 -0.55
CA VAL A 66 -11.12 -8.58 -0.96
C VAL A 66 -10.23 -8.36 0.26
N PHE A 67 -10.62 -7.50 1.20
CA PHE A 67 -9.84 -7.27 2.42
C PHE A 67 -9.62 -8.55 3.25
N LEU A 68 -10.63 -9.40 3.31
CA LEU A 68 -10.57 -10.65 4.08
C LEU A 68 -9.71 -11.75 3.41
N ASN A 69 -9.55 -11.72 2.08
CA ASN A 69 -8.99 -12.87 1.36
C ASN A 69 -7.74 -12.54 0.53
N ASN A 70 -7.41 -11.27 0.32
CA ASN A 70 -6.34 -10.86 -0.58
C ASN A 70 -4.96 -11.24 -0.03
N ASN A 71 -4.17 -11.98 -0.81
CA ASN A 71 -2.85 -12.46 -0.42
C ASN A 71 -1.82 -11.34 -0.19
N ASP A 72 -1.92 -10.24 -0.95
CA ASP A 72 -0.99 -9.12 -0.79
C ASP A 72 -1.26 -8.39 0.54
N LEU A 73 -2.53 -8.26 0.95
CA LEU A 73 -2.88 -7.73 2.28
C LEU A 73 -2.47 -8.67 3.40
N ILE A 74 -2.66 -9.97 3.23
CA ILE A 74 -2.17 -10.97 4.21
C ILE A 74 -0.66 -10.84 4.34
N LYS A 75 0.08 -10.75 3.23
CA LYS A 75 1.53 -10.55 3.25
C LYS A 75 1.93 -9.23 3.89
N ALA A 76 1.23 -8.15 3.62
CA ALA A 76 1.47 -6.85 4.26
C ALA A 76 1.20 -6.88 5.78
N SER A 77 0.16 -7.58 6.23
CA SER A 77 -0.12 -7.79 7.66
C SER A 77 0.95 -8.64 8.36
N LEU A 78 1.52 -9.63 7.66
CA LEU A 78 2.64 -10.42 8.18
C LEU A 78 3.91 -9.59 8.30
N ARG A 79 4.20 -8.68 7.37
CA ARG A 79 5.30 -7.72 7.48
C ARG A 79 5.12 -6.80 8.70
N LEU A 80 3.90 -6.34 8.94
CA LEU A 80 3.61 -5.54 10.14
C LEU A 80 3.82 -6.36 11.42
N LYS A 81 3.42 -7.63 11.42
CA LYS A 81 3.67 -8.54 12.55
C LYS A 81 5.18 -8.77 12.76
N GLU A 82 5.94 -8.94 11.69
CA GLU A 82 7.40 -9.06 11.73
C GLU A 82 8.03 -7.80 12.32
N ALA A 83 7.67 -6.61 11.84
CA ALA A 83 8.17 -5.33 12.36
C ALA A 83 7.84 -5.16 13.86
N LYS A 84 6.67 -5.62 14.30
CA LYS A 84 6.31 -5.62 15.72
C LYS A 84 7.20 -6.54 16.56
N ILE A 85 7.49 -7.74 16.07
CA ILE A 85 8.37 -8.70 16.76
C ILE A 85 9.80 -8.14 16.83
N LEU A 86 10.29 -7.51 15.76
CA LEU A 86 11.59 -6.84 15.75
C LEU A 86 11.65 -5.71 16.78
N TYR A 87 10.62 -4.87 16.87
CA TYR A 87 10.53 -3.85 17.93
C TYR A 87 10.54 -4.46 19.33
N GLU A 88 9.77 -5.54 19.55
CA GLU A 88 9.76 -6.25 20.84
C GLU A 88 11.13 -6.87 21.14
N GLN A 89 11.85 -7.38 20.15
CA GLN A 89 13.20 -7.90 20.28
C GLN A 89 14.21 -6.80 20.72
N GLU A 90 14.19 -5.63 20.07
CA GLU A 90 15.04 -4.51 20.46
C GLU A 90 14.72 -3.97 21.86
N LYS A 91 13.46 -4.03 22.26
CA LYS A 91 13.07 -3.70 23.62
C LYS A 91 13.67 -4.66 24.66
N LEU A 92 13.81 -5.94 24.32
CA LEU A 92 14.47 -6.93 25.20
C LEU A 92 15.98 -6.67 25.30
N ALA A 93 16.62 -6.04 24.30
CA ALA A 93 18.05 -5.66 24.36
C ALA A 93 18.35 -4.61 25.45
N LEU A 94 17.33 -3.94 25.99
CA LEU A 94 17.45 -3.06 27.17
C LEU A 94 17.52 -3.83 28.50
N LEU A 95 17.29 -5.14 28.52
CA LEU A 95 17.32 -6.00 29.68
C LEU A 95 18.66 -6.76 29.75
N PRO A 96 19.05 -7.25 30.95
CA PRO A 96 20.21 -8.13 31.07
C PRO A 96 20.05 -9.40 30.24
N ASP A 97 21.08 -9.77 29.50
CA ASP A 97 21.15 -11.03 28.75
C ASP A 97 21.64 -12.15 29.65
N LEU A 98 20.94 -13.27 29.67
CA LEU A 98 21.25 -14.46 30.44
C LEU A 98 21.66 -15.57 29.49
N SER A 99 22.92 -16.03 29.61
CA SER A 99 23.44 -17.18 28.88
C SER A 99 23.93 -18.28 29.82
N SER A 100 23.79 -19.52 29.41
CA SER A 100 24.33 -20.67 30.10
C SER A 100 25.20 -21.48 29.13
N GLN A 101 26.33 -22.01 29.64
CA GLN A 101 27.32 -22.68 28.84
C GLN A 101 27.83 -23.91 29.58
N ILE A 102 27.95 -25.02 28.87
CA ILE A 102 28.60 -26.24 29.35
C ILE A 102 29.67 -26.57 28.31
N ASP A 103 30.94 -26.61 28.75
CA ASP A 103 32.07 -26.90 27.89
C ASP A 103 32.81 -28.15 28.32
N LEU A 104 33.22 -28.95 27.35
CA LEU A 104 34.17 -30.01 27.50
C LEU A 104 35.39 -29.69 26.63
N SER A 105 36.52 -29.45 27.28
CA SER A 105 37.81 -29.21 26.59
C SER A 105 38.74 -30.34 26.85
N GLU A 106 39.34 -30.86 25.79
CA GLU A 106 40.36 -31.91 25.83
C GLU A 106 41.56 -31.45 25.01
N THR A 107 42.70 -31.28 25.69
CA THR A 107 43.95 -30.87 25.03
C THR A 107 44.88 -32.05 24.90
N ARG A 108 45.31 -32.35 23.68
CA ARG A 108 46.23 -33.45 23.36
C ARG A 108 47.49 -32.95 22.67
N GLY A 109 48.62 -33.53 22.99
CA GLY A 109 49.89 -33.21 22.33
C GLY A 109 49.88 -33.61 20.86
N VAL A 110 50.29 -32.71 19.95
CA VAL A 110 50.30 -32.92 18.50
C VAL A 110 51.20 -34.08 18.08
N LYS A 111 52.37 -34.23 18.69
CA LYS A 111 53.34 -35.25 18.31
C LYS A 111 53.05 -36.60 18.93
N ARG A 112 52.66 -36.70 20.21
CA ARG A 112 52.49 -37.98 20.93
C ARG A 112 51.03 -38.35 21.15
N ARG A 113 50.04 -37.48 20.77
CA ARG A 113 48.62 -37.66 21.01
C ARG A 113 48.21 -38.00 22.46
N GLU A 114 49.13 -37.74 23.42
CA GLU A 114 48.85 -37.93 24.83
C GLU A 114 47.90 -36.86 25.34
N LEU A 115 46.96 -37.26 26.19
CA LEU A 115 46.04 -36.34 26.87
C LEU A 115 46.85 -35.45 27.81
N GLN A 116 46.90 -34.14 27.56
CA GLN A 116 47.59 -33.18 28.42
C GLN A 116 46.66 -32.58 29.46
N SER A 117 45.43 -32.29 29.10
CA SER A 117 44.42 -31.83 30.05
C SER A 117 43.03 -32.16 29.57
N ARG A 118 42.12 -32.38 30.50
CA ARG A 118 40.70 -32.46 30.29
C ARG A 118 40.02 -31.52 31.30
N THR A 119 39.13 -30.67 30.82
CA THR A 119 38.39 -29.73 31.66
C THR A 119 36.94 -29.79 31.32
N PHE A 120 36.11 -30.03 32.31
CA PHE A 120 34.67 -29.87 32.28
C PHE A 120 34.35 -28.53 32.92
N SER A 121 33.56 -27.67 32.26
CA SER A 121 33.14 -26.42 32.82
C SER A 121 31.63 -26.20 32.59
N SER A 122 30.98 -25.61 33.57
CA SER A 122 29.61 -25.11 33.43
C SER A 122 29.52 -23.70 33.98
N GLY A 123 28.74 -22.85 33.31
CA GLY A 123 28.64 -21.48 33.74
C GLY A 123 27.30 -20.84 33.36
N ILE A 124 26.92 -19.86 34.15
CA ILE A 124 25.87 -18.91 33.88
C ILE A 124 26.48 -17.53 33.80
N ASN A 125 26.20 -16.81 32.72
CA ASN A 125 26.68 -15.46 32.51
C ASN A 125 25.51 -14.52 32.32
N ILE A 126 25.43 -13.46 33.13
CA ILE A 126 24.48 -12.36 33.00
C ILE A 126 25.29 -11.16 32.53
N ASN A 127 24.97 -10.67 31.33
CA ASN A 127 25.57 -9.49 30.76
C ASN A 127 24.54 -8.37 30.67
N TYR A 128 24.88 -7.18 31.13
CA TYR A 128 24.03 -6.00 31.08
C TYR A 128 24.80 -4.78 30.63
N GLU A 129 24.49 -4.25 29.46
CA GLU A 129 24.96 -2.94 29.02
C GLU A 129 24.06 -1.84 29.61
N ILE A 130 24.62 -0.99 30.45
CA ILE A 130 23.89 0.12 31.06
C ILE A 130 23.75 1.21 29.99
N ASP A 131 22.52 1.52 29.59
CA ASP A 131 22.22 2.54 28.58
C ASP A 131 22.34 3.97 29.12
N LEU A 132 23.54 4.31 29.59
CA LEU A 132 23.83 5.59 30.23
C LEU A 132 23.59 6.80 29.30
N TRP A 133 23.83 6.62 28.00
CA TRP A 133 23.74 7.65 26.99
C TRP A 133 22.42 7.58 26.19
N GLY A 134 21.61 6.57 26.40
CA GLY A 134 20.41 6.31 25.63
C GLY A 134 20.70 5.81 24.21
N LYS A 135 21.82 5.11 23.99
CA LYS A 135 22.17 4.50 22.70
C LYS A 135 21.21 3.36 22.36
N LEU A 136 20.99 2.45 23.31
CA LEU A 136 20.07 1.32 23.14
C LEU A 136 18.62 1.80 23.07
N SER A 137 18.25 2.81 23.85
CA SER A 137 16.94 3.45 23.76
C SER A 137 16.69 4.07 22.38
N ASP A 138 17.69 4.73 21.77
CA ASP A 138 17.54 5.27 20.41
C ASP A 138 17.38 4.16 19.36
N VAL A 139 18.04 3.00 19.51
CA VAL A 139 17.84 1.84 18.64
C VAL A 139 16.41 1.29 18.79
N ASN A 140 15.92 1.19 20.01
CA ASN A 140 14.53 0.77 20.28
C ASN A 140 13.52 1.77 19.68
N ASP A 141 13.74 3.08 19.83
CA ASP A 141 12.88 4.12 19.25
C ASP A 141 12.95 4.10 17.71
N GLN A 142 14.13 3.88 17.13
CA GLN A 142 14.29 3.66 15.70
C GLN A 142 13.38 2.52 15.22
N GLN A 143 13.43 1.37 15.90
CA GLN A 143 12.64 0.20 15.51
C GLN A 143 11.13 0.40 15.75
N GLN A 144 10.75 1.17 16.78
CA GLN A 144 9.37 1.57 17.00
C GLN A 144 8.81 2.39 15.83
N TRP A 145 9.58 3.37 15.35
CA TRP A 145 9.17 4.20 14.21
C TRP A 145 9.13 3.41 12.90
N GLU A 146 10.02 2.41 12.73
CA GLU A 146 9.97 1.47 11.60
C GLU A 146 8.70 0.61 11.60
N MET A 147 8.31 0.11 12.78
CA MET A 147 7.04 -0.59 12.96
C MET A 147 5.83 0.32 12.61
N ILE A 148 5.86 1.58 13.04
CA ILE A 148 4.80 2.56 12.73
C ILE A 148 4.75 2.83 11.22
N ALA A 149 5.90 3.01 10.54
CA ALA A 149 5.98 3.17 9.10
C ALA A 149 5.35 1.96 8.38
N THR A 150 5.71 0.75 8.78
CA THR A 150 5.15 -0.49 8.22
C THR A 150 3.64 -0.61 8.43
N ALA A 151 3.10 -0.09 9.55
CA ALA A 151 1.66 -0.05 9.79
C ALA A 151 0.94 0.89 8.81
N TYR A 152 1.54 2.03 8.49
CA TYR A 152 1.01 2.94 7.47
C TYR A 152 1.14 2.38 6.05
N ASP A 153 2.22 1.64 5.74
CA ASP A 153 2.37 0.94 4.45
C ASP A 153 1.28 -0.13 4.27
N TYR A 154 0.91 -0.81 5.34
CA TYR A 154 -0.24 -1.73 5.32
C TYR A 154 -1.54 -0.98 4.97
N GLN A 155 -1.80 0.18 5.58
CA GLN A 155 -2.98 1.00 5.30
C GLN A 155 -2.97 1.54 3.85
N ALA A 156 -1.81 1.99 3.35
CA ALA A 156 -1.64 2.42 1.95
C ALA A 156 -1.94 1.27 0.96
N SER A 157 -1.49 0.06 1.29
CA SER A 157 -1.78 -1.14 0.50
C SER A 157 -3.29 -1.44 0.44
N MET A 158 -4.02 -1.25 1.55
CA MET A 158 -5.48 -1.40 1.57
C MET A 158 -6.19 -0.42 0.63
N LEU A 159 -5.79 0.87 0.64
CA LEU A 159 -6.34 1.88 -0.27
C LEU A 159 -6.11 1.52 -1.74
N THR A 160 -4.89 1.09 -2.08
CA THR A 160 -4.51 0.69 -3.43
C THR A 160 -5.31 -0.52 -3.92
N ILE A 161 -5.48 -1.52 -3.06
CA ILE A 161 -6.23 -2.74 -3.38
C ILE A 161 -7.72 -2.45 -3.50
N ALA A 162 -8.28 -1.59 -2.63
CA ALA A 162 -9.67 -1.15 -2.73
C ALA A 162 -9.94 -0.42 -4.06
N ALA A 163 -9.06 0.52 -4.44
CA ALA A 163 -9.15 1.23 -5.72
C ALA A 163 -9.08 0.28 -6.92
N THR A 164 -8.18 -0.70 -6.87
CA THR A 164 -8.00 -1.69 -7.94
C THR A 164 -9.22 -2.61 -8.06
N ALA A 165 -9.79 -3.07 -6.94
CA ALA A 165 -10.98 -3.90 -6.93
C ALA A 165 -12.21 -3.13 -7.47
N ALA A 166 -12.39 -1.88 -7.08
CA ALA A 166 -13.46 -1.03 -7.58
C ALA A 166 -13.33 -0.76 -9.08
N LYS A 167 -12.11 -0.54 -9.58
CA LYS A 167 -11.83 -0.38 -11.02
C LYS A 167 -12.36 -1.57 -11.81
N TYR A 168 -11.96 -2.79 -11.45
CA TYR A 168 -12.42 -3.99 -12.18
C TYR A 168 -13.91 -4.24 -12.03
N TYR A 169 -14.50 -3.92 -10.87
CA TYR A 169 -15.93 -4.01 -10.67
C TYR A 169 -16.70 -3.09 -11.62
N TRP A 170 -16.34 -1.81 -11.70
CA TRP A 170 -16.99 -0.86 -12.61
C TRP A 170 -16.69 -1.15 -14.08
N GLU A 171 -15.51 -1.66 -14.41
CA GLU A 171 -15.17 -2.09 -15.77
C GLU A 171 -16.09 -3.25 -16.22
N ILE A 172 -16.33 -4.26 -15.37
CA ILE A 172 -17.27 -5.34 -15.66
C ILE A 172 -18.70 -4.79 -15.81
N SER A 173 -19.11 -3.87 -14.94
CA SER A 173 -20.44 -3.25 -14.99
C SER A 173 -20.63 -2.41 -16.26
N LEU A 174 -19.61 -1.70 -16.69
CA LEU A 174 -19.55 -0.99 -17.96
C LEU A 174 -19.72 -1.95 -19.14
N ILE A 175 -18.89 -3.00 -19.18
CA ILE A 175 -18.95 -3.99 -20.27
C ILE A 175 -20.33 -4.66 -20.34
N ASN A 176 -20.95 -4.99 -19.21
CA ASN A 176 -22.31 -5.54 -19.18
C ASN A 176 -23.32 -4.56 -19.82
N SER A 177 -23.21 -3.26 -19.54
CA SER A 177 -24.07 -2.23 -20.10
C SER A 177 -23.82 -2.03 -21.61
N GLN A 178 -22.58 -2.11 -22.06
CA GLN A 178 -22.20 -2.06 -23.48
C GLN A 178 -22.67 -3.31 -24.23
N LEU A 179 -22.51 -4.50 -23.67
CA LEU A 179 -23.01 -5.75 -24.24
C LEU A 179 -24.52 -5.72 -24.44
N GLU A 180 -25.27 -5.18 -23.46
CA GLU A 180 -26.73 -5.00 -23.62
C GLU A 180 -27.05 -4.13 -24.84
N ASN A 181 -26.31 -3.04 -25.05
CA ASN A 181 -26.49 -2.19 -26.24
C ASN A 181 -26.18 -2.95 -27.52
N TYR A 182 -25.09 -3.72 -27.56
CA TYR A 182 -24.72 -4.51 -28.73
C TYR A 182 -25.71 -5.65 -29.01
N TYR A 183 -26.23 -6.33 -28.01
CA TYR A 183 -27.29 -7.34 -28.22
C TYR A 183 -28.59 -6.74 -28.74
N LYS A 184 -29.03 -5.56 -28.25
CA LYS A 184 -30.17 -4.83 -28.79
C LYS A 184 -29.95 -4.46 -30.27
N ARG A 185 -28.75 -3.94 -30.60
CA ARG A 185 -28.36 -3.66 -31.99
C ARG A 185 -28.41 -4.93 -32.86
N LYS A 186 -27.84 -6.04 -32.39
CA LYS A 186 -27.86 -7.32 -33.12
C LYS A 186 -29.27 -7.78 -33.42
N GLN A 187 -30.23 -7.64 -32.49
CA GLN A 187 -31.63 -7.95 -32.73
C GLN A 187 -32.23 -7.05 -33.83
N ILE A 188 -32.00 -5.75 -33.78
CA ILE A 188 -32.47 -4.79 -34.77
C ILE A 188 -31.92 -5.12 -36.16
N ILE A 189 -30.62 -5.32 -36.27
CA ILE A 189 -29.93 -5.65 -37.55
C ILE A 189 -30.40 -7.02 -38.09
N SER A 190 -30.63 -8.00 -37.21
CA SER A 190 -31.20 -9.30 -37.64
C SER A 190 -32.57 -9.16 -38.26
N ALA A 191 -33.44 -8.37 -37.66
CA ALA A 191 -34.78 -8.06 -38.24
C ALA A 191 -34.65 -7.31 -39.57
N THR A 192 -33.75 -6.31 -39.63
CA THR A 192 -33.46 -5.53 -40.86
C THR A 192 -32.95 -6.45 -41.98
N LYS A 193 -32.05 -7.41 -41.65
CA LYS A 193 -31.56 -8.40 -42.61
C LYS A 193 -32.68 -9.23 -43.21
N CYS A 194 -33.60 -9.74 -42.38
CA CYS A 194 -34.73 -10.51 -42.88
C CYS A 194 -35.61 -9.69 -43.85
N LEU A 195 -35.86 -8.41 -43.56
CA LEU A 195 -36.62 -7.51 -44.41
C LEU A 195 -35.88 -7.26 -45.73
N VAL A 196 -34.59 -6.85 -45.69
CA VAL A 196 -33.80 -6.55 -46.88
C VAL A 196 -33.65 -7.77 -47.78
N MET A 197 -33.50 -8.97 -47.20
CA MET A 197 -33.45 -10.23 -47.96
C MET A 197 -34.76 -10.53 -48.70
N SER A 198 -35.94 -10.22 -48.07
CA SER A 198 -37.25 -10.38 -48.70
C SER A 198 -37.42 -9.36 -49.82
N GLU A 199 -37.06 -8.11 -49.60
CA GLU A 199 -37.14 -7.02 -50.62
C GLU A 199 -36.15 -7.26 -51.77
N PHE A 200 -34.96 -7.80 -51.54
CA PHE A 200 -34.01 -8.22 -52.59
C PHE A 200 -34.61 -9.33 -53.44
N LYS A 201 -35.20 -10.35 -52.85
CA LYS A 201 -35.88 -11.44 -53.60
C LYS A 201 -37.05 -10.93 -54.43
N ALA A 202 -37.73 -9.87 -53.96
CA ALA A 202 -38.81 -9.21 -54.66
C ALA A 202 -38.30 -8.19 -55.73
N GLY A 203 -37.00 -8.02 -55.90
CA GLY A 203 -36.40 -7.08 -56.84
C GLY A 203 -36.47 -5.58 -56.43
N VAL A 204 -36.81 -5.30 -55.14
CA VAL A 204 -36.95 -3.91 -54.64
C VAL A 204 -35.63 -3.36 -54.09
N LYS A 205 -34.79 -4.20 -53.52
CA LYS A 205 -33.47 -3.82 -52.98
C LYS A 205 -32.31 -4.40 -53.83
N SER A 206 -31.16 -3.74 -53.71
CA SER A 206 -29.93 -4.17 -54.41
C SER A 206 -29.13 -5.19 -53.59
N GLU A 207 -28.25 -5.92 -54.26
CA GLU A 207 -27.27 -6.78 -53.59
C GLU A 207 -26.39 -5.99 -52.62
N LEU A 208 -26.09 -4.71 -52.95
CA LEU A 208 -25.32 -3.80 -52.08
C LEU A 208 -25.98 -3.58 -50.73
N ASP A 209 -27.31 -3.51 -50.67
CA ASP A 209 -28.04 -3.38 -49.40
C ASP A 209 -27.91 -4.65 -48.54
N VAL A 210 -27.91 -5.86 -49.18
CA VAL A 210 -27.70 -7.13 -48.50
C VAL A 210 -26.28 -7.22 -47.93
N LEU A 211 -25.26 -6.81 -48.73
CA LEU A 211 -23.87 -6.81 -48.28
C LEU A 211 -23.66 -5.83 -47.14
N THR A 212 -24.27 -4.63 -47.18
CA THR A 212 -24.18 -3.61 -46.09
C THR A 212 -24.73 -4.13 -44.77
N VAL A 213 -25.87 -4.84 -44.78
CA VAL A 213 -26.43 -5.41 -43.54
C VAL A 213 -25.58 -6.56 -43.02
N ASN A 214 -25.05 -7.42 -43.90
CA ASN A 214 -24.15 -8.50 -43.52
C ASN A 214 -22.86 -7.98 -42.87
N GLU A 215 -22.25 -6.93 -43.46
CA GLU A 215 -21.06 -6.24 -42.92
C GLU A 215 -21.37 -5.69 -41.53
N THR A 216 -22.46 -4.91 -41.36
CA THR A 216 -22.87 -4.37 -40.08
C THR A 216 -23.11 -5.46 -39.02
N MET A 217 -23.70 -6.60 -39.40
CA MET A 217 -23.90 -7.74 -38.50
C MET A 217 -22.55 -8.33 -38.03
N SER A 218 -21.60 -8.44 -38.95
CA SER A 218 -20.24 -8.97 -38.65
C SER A 218 -19.48 -8.03 -37.72
N ASP A 219 -19.58 -6.72 -37.90
CA ASP A 219 -18.95 -5.70 -37.04
C ASP A 219 -19.54 -5.75 -35.60
N ILE A 220 -20.86 -5.85 -35.49
CA ILE A 220 -21.54 -6.00 -34.19
C ILE A 220 -21.08 -7.29 -33.48
N GLN A 221 -20.98 -8.40 -34.20
CA GLN A 221 -20.57 -9.67 -33.64
C GLN A 221 -19.10 -9.65 -33.18
N SER A 222 -18.22 -9.02 -33.96
CA SER A 222 -16.81 -8.81 -33.61
C SER A 222 -16.66 -7.97 -32.32
N SER A 223 -17.47 -6.90 -32.23
CA SER A 223 -17.51 -6.03 -31.03
C SER A 223 -17.96 -6.81 -29.78
N ILE A 224 -18.99 -7.66 -29.91
CA ILE A 224 -19.47 -8.54 -28.83
C ILE A 224 -18.34 -9.46 -28.34
N TYR A 225 -17.64 -10.15 -29.26
CA TYR A 225 -16.55 -11.05 -28.87
C TYR A 225 -15.40 -10.30 -28.19
N SER A 226 -15.09 -9.09 -28.64
CA SER A 226 -14.07 -8.24 -28.01
C SER A 226 -14.43 -7.88 -26.58
N LEU A 227 -15.69 -7.48 -26.34
CA LEU A 227 -16.20 -7.13 -24.99
C LEU A 227 -16.31 -8.35 -24.08
N GLU A 228 -16.75 -9.50 -24.59
CA GLU A 228 -16.78 -10.75 -23.83
C GLU A 228 -15.37 -11.16 -23.38
N LYS A 229 -14.38 -11.06 -24.26
CA LYS A 229 -12.97 -11.30 -23.90
C LYS A 229 -12.51 -10.34 -22.81
N GLN A 230 -12.79 -9.03 -22.94
CA GLN A 230 -12.39 -8.04 -21.93
C GLN A 230 -13.07 -8.29 -20.58
N LYS A 231 -14.36 -8.67 -20.59
CA LYS A 231 -15.10 -9.07 -19.39
C LYS A 231 -14.43 -10.23 -18.67
N GLU A 232 -14.03 -11.28 -19.40
CA GLU A 232 -13.34 -12.43 -18.80
C GLU A 232 -11.96 -12.06 -18.24
N LEU A 233 -11.20 -11.16 -18.90
CA LEU A 233 -9.93 -10.68 -18.37
C LEU A 233 -10.12 -9.89 -17.05
N SER A 234 -11.11 -9.00 -16.97
CA SER A 234 -11.40 -8.24 -15.77
C SER A 234 -11.94 -9.12 -14.63
N LYS A 235 -12.73 -10.15 -14.95
CA LYS A 235 -13.13 -11.18 -13.98
C LYS A 235 -11.93 -11.96 -13.44
N ASN A 236 -11.02 -12.40 -14.30
CA ASN A 236 -9.81 -13.12 -13.89
C ASN A 236 -8.94 -12.27 -12.96
N ALA A 237 -8.84 -10.95 -13.21
CA ALA A 237 -8.14 -10.03 -12.32
C ALA A 237 -8.81 -9.96 -10.92
N LEU A 238 -10.15 -9.95 -10.85
CA LEU A 238 -10.87 -10.01 -9.57
C LEU A 238 -10.73 -11.37 -8.86
N VAL A 239 -10.66 -12.49 -9.60
CA VAL A 239 -10.35 -13.82 -9.04
C VAL A 239 -9.02 -13.78 -8.26
N VAL A 240 -8.00 -13.17 -8.86
CA VAL A 240 -6.69 -13.01 -8.22
C VAL A 240 -6.79 -12.15 -6.96
N LEU A 241 -7.50 -11.01 -7.02
CA LEU A 241 -7.68 -10.12 -5.86
C LEU A 241 -8.47 -10.80 -4.72
N LEU A 242 -9.43 -11.64 -5.04
CA LEU A 242 -10.24 -12.39 -4.07
C LEU A 242 -9.56 -13.67 -3.59
N ASN A 243 -8.39 -14.03 -4.14
CA ASN A 243 -7.69 -15.28 -3.85
C ASN A 243 -8.62 -16.52 -3.95
N ARG A 244 -9.43 -16.56 -5.00
CA ARG A 244 -10.38 -17.67 -5.28
C ARG A 244 -9.95 -18.42 -6.52
N LYS A 245 -10.47 -19.64 -6.68
CA LYS A 245 -10.25 -20.43 -7.90
C LYS A 245 -11.24 -20.08 -9.01
N ASP A 246 -12.41 -19.62 -8.62
CA ASP A 246 -13.49 -19.22 -9.54
C ASP A 246 -14.38 -18.12 -8.91
N LEU A 247 -15.28 -17.58 -9.72
CA LEU A 247 -16.22 -16.53 -9.33
C LEU A 247 -17.67 -17.05 -9.26
N ASN A 248 -17.90 -18.37 -9.20
CA ASN A 248 -19.22 -19.00 -9.34
C ASN A 248 -20.28 -18.49 -8.33
N ASN A 249 -19.91 -17.72 -7.30
CA ASN A 249 -20.82 -17.12 -6.33
C ASN A 249 -20.62 -15.60 -6.17
N VAL A 250 -19.92 -14.94 -7.09
CA VAL A 250 -19.76 -13.48 -7.08
C VAL A 250 -20.65 -12.90 -8.18
N PHE A 251 -21.67 -12.16 -7.79
CA PHE A 251 -22.63 -11.55 -8.72
C PHE A 251 -21.94 -10.48 -9.58
N PHE A 252 -21.65 -10.81 -10.86
CA PHE A 252 -21.10 -9.87 -11.86
C PHE A 252 -22.15 -9.48 -12.92
N GLU A 253 -23.43 -9.55 -12.59
CA GLU A 253 -24.50 -9.08 -13.47
C GLU A 253 -24.86 -7.60 -13.25
N SER A 254 -24.12 -6.93 -12.36
CA SER A 254 -24.31 -5.50 -12.15
C SER A 254 -24.09 -4.74 -13.45
N LYS A 255 -25.03 -3.88 -13.78
CA LYS A 255 -24.89 -2.86 -14.81
C LYS A 255 -24.35 -1.60 -14.17
N LEU A 256 -23.74 -0.74 -14.99
CA LEU A 256 -23.27 0.55 -14.51
C LEU A 256 -24.48 1.33 -13.94
N VAL A 257 -24.32 1.85 -12.73
CA VAL A 257 -25.35 2.66 -12.07
C VAL A 257 -25.62 3.91 -12.91
N GLU A 258 -26.85 4.39 -12.91
CA GLU A 258 -27.21 5.64 -13.58
C GLU A 258 -26.35 6.79 -13.07
N TYR A 259 -25.89 7.65 -13.99
CA TYR A 259 -25.05 8.80 -13.63
C TYR A 259 -25.75 9.69 -12.61
N LYS A 260 -25.13 9.85 -11.46
CA LYS A 260 -25.50 10.79 -10.42
C LYS A 260 -24.29 11.64 -10.09
N PRO A 261 -24.39 12.98 -10.12
CA PRO A 261 -23.33 13.85 -9.62
C PRO A 261 -23.04 13.49 -8.17
N ILE A 262 -21.77 13.36 -7.84
CA ILE A 262 -21.31 13.13 -6.46
C ILE A 262 -20.93 14.50 -5.90
N GLU A 263 -21.60 14.91 -4.83
CA GLU A 263 -21.24 16.12 -4.09
C GLU A 263 -20.03 15.79 -3.22
N ILE A 264 -18.84 16.13 -3.68
CA ILE A 264 -17.63 16.07 -2.88
C ILE A 264 -17.25 17.51 -2.53
N ASN A 265 -16.97 17.74 -1.25
CA ASN A 265 -16.44 19.02 -0.83
C ASN A 265 -15.06 19.21 -1.48
N ASN A 266 -15.00 20.04 -2.53
CA ASN A 266 -13.81 20.28 -3.34
C ASN A 266 -12.77 21.16 -2.62
N ASP A 267 -13.09 21.69 -1.43
CA ASP A 267 -12.12 22.31 -0.57
C ASP A 267 -11.17 21.25 -0.02
N SER A 268 -10.30 20.76 -0.92
CA SER A 268 -9.17 19.91 -0.54
C SER A 268 -8.24 20.73 0.33
N ASP A 269 -8.58 20.79 1.61
CA ASP A 269 -7.71 21.37 2.62
C ASP A 269 -6.40 20.56 2.60
N ILE A 270 -5.28 21.26 2.40
CA ILE A 270 -3.94 20.66 2.43
C ILE A 270 -3.73 19.86 3.73
N SER A 271 -4.48 20.22 4.80
CA SER A 271 -4.49 19.47 6.05
C SER A 271 -4.92 18.00 5.90
N SER A 272 -5.77 17.66 4.92
CA SER A 272 -6.19 16.27 4.67
C SER A 272 -5.03 15.37 4.24
N LEU A 273 -3.97 15.94 3.63
CA LEU A 273 -2.77 15.20 3.24
C LEU A 273 -2.02 14.61 4.43
N LEU A 274 -2.13 15.22 5.61
CA LEU A 274 -1.51 14.72 6.82
C LEU A 274 -2.10 13.39 7.30
N PHE A 275 -3.28 13.03 6.80
CA PHE A 275 -3.94 11.75 7.10
C PHE A 275 -3.73 10.69 6.02
N ARG A 276 -2.92 10.97 5.00
CA ARG A 276 -2.54 10.00 3.98
C ARG A 276 -1.54 9.00 4.54
N PRO A 277 -1.80 7.69 4.42
CA PRO A 277 -0.90 6.68 4.95
C PRO A 277 0.50 6.71 4.34
N ASP A 278 0.65 7.04 3.05
CA ASP A 278 1.96 7.16 2.39
C ASP A 278 2.79 8.33 2.94
N VAL A 279 2.15 9.48 3.22
CA VAL A 279 2.80 10.64 3.87
C VAL A 279 3.19 10.30 5.31
N GLN A 280 2.31 9.62 6.04
CA GLN A 280 2.56 9.20 7.43
C GLN A 280 3.69 8.15 7.51
N SER A 281 3.73 7.20 6.58
CA SER A 281 4.82 6.21 6.48
C SER A 281 6.17 6.90 6.22
N ALA A 282 6.22 7.83 5.27
CA ALA A 282 7.45 8.58 4.98
C ALA A 282 7.93 9.42 6.19
N ALA A 283 7.00 10.06 6.91
CA ALA A 283 7.33 10.80 8.13
C ALA A 283 7.87 9.89 9.24
N ALA A 284 7.25 8.72 9.44
CA ALA A 284 7.69 7.73 10.40
C ALA A 284 9.08 7.15 10.04
N THR A 285 9.32 6.89 8.76
CA THR A 285 10.64 6.43 8.25
C THR A 285 11.72 7.50 8.47
N LEU A 286 11.42 8.77 8.23
CA LEU A 286 12.34 9.87 8.53
C LEU A 286 12.67 9.96 10.03
N LYS A 287 11.67 9.77 10.90
CA LYS A 287 11.88 9.72 12.36
C LYS A 287 12.76 8.53 12.75
N SER A 288 12.49 7.32 12.21
CA SER A 288 13.32 6.14 12.40
C SER A 288 14.78 6.43 12.05
N GLN A 289 15.04 7.02 10.88
CA GLN A 289 16.40 7.36 10.45
C GLN A 289 17.06 8.44 11.35
N SER A 290 16.26 9.35 11.92
CA SER A 290 16.77 10.34 12.87
C SER A 290 17.27 9.69 14.15
N TYR A 291 16.52 8.73 14.72
CA TYR A 291 16.95 7.95 15.88
C TYR A 291 18.17 7.06 15.55
N ASN A 292 18.21 6.45 14.36
CA ASN A 292 19.43 5.76 13.90
C ASN A 292 20.65 6.68 13.88
N THR A 293 20.50 7.92 13.44
CA THR A 293 21.60 8.89 13.43
C THR A 293 22.07 9.24 14.85
N TYR A 294 21.13 9.35 15.81
CA TYR A 294 21.49 9.57 17.22
C TYR A 294 22.20 8.35 17.83
N SER A 295 21.69 7.16 17.61
CA SER A 295 22.32 5.93 18.14
C SER A 295 23.75 5.74 17.60
N VAL A 296 23.93 5.97 16.28
CA VAL A 296 25.25 5.90 15.62
C VAL A 296 26.22 6.94 16.17
N TRP A 297 25.75 8.17 16.47
CA TRP A 297 26.57 9.17 17.11
C TRP A 297 26.97 8.76 18.53
N LYS A 298 26.06 8.20 19.31
CA LYS A 298 26.31 7.73 20.68
C LYS A 298 27.27 6.52 20.73
N GLU A 299 27.48 5.79 19.63
CA GLU A 299 28.52 4.77 19.54
C GLU A 299 29.96 5.32 19.79
N MET A 300 30.15 6.66 19.67
CA MET A 300 31.45 7.29 20.01
C MET A 300 31.66 7.46 21.49
N LEU A 301 30.65 7.30 22.32
CA LEU A 301 30.73 7.43 23.76
C LEU A 301 31.18 6.12 24.40
N PRO A 302 31.78 6.15 25.61
CA PRO A 302 32.17 4.94 26.32
C PRO A 302 30.96 4.06 26.64
N THR A 303 31.09 2.75 26.52
CA THR A 303 30.07 1.80 26.94
C THR A 303 30.36 1.29 28.34
N PHE A 304 29.30 1.11 29.14
CA PHE A 304 29.37 0.59 30.50
C PHE A 304 28.63 -0.74 30.54
N SER A 305 29.33 -1.80 30.93
CA SER A 305 28.74 -3.13 31.08
C SER A 305 29.01 -3.75 32.45
N LEU A 306 28.02 -4.49 32.93
CA LEU A 306 28.10 -5.31 34.11
C LEU A 306 27.97 -6.77 33.70
N ASN A 307 28.96 -7.57 34.10
CA ASN A 307 28.96 -9.01 33.88
C ASN A 307 28.95 -9.73 35.24
N PHE A 308 27.96 -10.58 35.43
CA PHE A 308 27.93 -11.52 36.55
C PHE A 308 28.14 -12.92 36.00
N ILE A 309 29.21 -13.56 36.42
CA ILE A 309 29.60 -14.88 35.94
C ILE A 309 29.63 -15.85 37.14
N LEU A 310 28.77 -16.86 37.07
CA LEU A 310 28.83 -18.01 37.97
C LEU A 310 29.36 -19.18 37.17
N ASN A 311 30.57 -19.62 37.45
CA ASN A 311 31.20 -20.73 36.74
C ASN A 311 31.78 -21.75 37.69
N SER A 312 31.88 -22.99 37.25
CA SER A 312 32.57 -24.05 37.93
C SER A 312 33.30 -24.92 36.93
N SER A 313 34.50 -25.35 37.26
CA SER A 313 35.29 -26.21 36.39
C SER A 313 36.07 -27.28 37.19
N SER A 314 36.14 -28.48 36.61
CA SER A 314 36.92 -29.58 37.18
C SER A 314 37.50 -30.47 36.07
N SER A 315 38.52 -31.25 36.40
CA SER A 315 39.03 -32.33 35.53
C SER A 315 38.10 -33.56 35.52
N LEU A 316 37.20 -33.69 36.48
CA LEU A 316 36.22 -34.76 36.62
C LEU A 316 34.80 -34.21 36.47
N LEU A 317 34.02 -34.85 35.65
CA LEU A 317 32.62 -34.45 35.39
C LEU A 317 31.78 -34.45 36.68
N SER A 318 32.02 -35.42 37.60
CA SER A 318 31.31 -35.55 38.86
C SER A 318 31.55 -34.41 39.85
N GLU A 319 32.61 -33.63 39.65
CA GLU A 319 33.06 -32.56 40.55
C GLU A 319 32.78 -31.16 39.98
N VAL A 320 32.24 -31.04 38.78
CA VAL A 320 32.00 -29.74 38.09
C VAL A 320 31.12 -28.82 38.94
N LEU A 321 30.21 -29.33 39.75
CA LEU A 321 29.29 -28.51 40.57
C LEU A 321 29.75 -28.29 42.01
N ASN A 322 30.90 -28.88 42.40
CA ASN A 322 31.32 -28.86 43.79
C ASN A 322 31.97 -27.54 44.25
N ASN A 323 32.58 -26.78 43.30
CA ASN A 323 33.28 -25.52 43.62
C ASN A 323 32.83 -24.39 42.67
N PRO A 324 31.62 -23.86 42.76
CA PRO A 324 31.15 -22.74 41.97
C PRO A 324 31.90 -21.45 42.39
N LEU A 325 32.42 -20.72 41.40
CA LEU A 325 33.03 -19.41 41.58
C LEU A 325 32.07 -18.35 41.03
N ASN A 326 31.85 -17.28 41.77
CA ASN A 326 31.17 -16.12 41.26
C ASN A 326 32.15 -15.00 40.97
N THR A 327 31.99 -14.33 39.83
CA THR A 327 32.80 -13.19 39.43
C THR A 327 31.86 -12.05 39.00
N VAL A 328 32.03 -10.90 39.63
CA VAL A 328 31.34 -9.66 39.17
C VAL A 328 32.41 -8.80 38.52
N ARG A 329 32.18 -8.46 37.25
CA ARG A 329 33.08 -7.61 36.46
C ARG A 329 32.30 -6.38 36.00
N SER A 330 32.85 -5.21 36.25
CA SER A 330 32.38 -3.94 35.66
C SER A 330 33.39 -3.53 34.62
N GLU A 331 32.94 -3.19 33.43
CA GLU A 331 33.80 -2.83 32.32
C GLU A 331 33.38 -1.47 31.74
N ILE A 332 34.38 -0.64 31.44
CA ILE A 332 34.18 0.62 30.72
C ILE A 332 35.02 0.52 29.44
N ALA A 333 34.35 0.45 28.30
CA ALA A 333 35.08 0.36 27.02
C ALA A 333 35.06 1.71 26.29
N PHE A 334 36.25 2.16 25.91
CA PHE A 334 36.47 3.40 25.17
C PHE A 334 36.79 3.11 23.71
N PRO A 335 36.12 3.72 22.72
CA PRO A 335 36.29 3.40 21.31
C PRO A 335 37.46 4.12 20.62
N PHE A 336 38.55 4.40 21.29
CA PHE A 336 39.65 5.24 20.75
C PHE A 336 40.20 4.79 19.39
N PHE A 337 40.49 3.51 19.21
CA PHE A 337 41.07 2.99 17.95
C PHE A 337 40.07 2.91 16.80
N SER A 338 38.75 2.91 17.07
CA SER A 338 37.69 2.86 16.08
C SER A 338 37.13 4.24 15.69
N TRP A 339 37.65 5.32 16.27
CA TRP A 339 37.17 6.68 16.11
C TRP A 339 37.00 7.10 14.65
N PHE A 340 38.01 6.90 13.81
CA PHE A 340 37.95 7.27 12.40
C PHE A 340 36.85 6.51 11.65
N LYS A 341 36.70 5.20 11.92
CA LYS A 341 35.65 4.37 11.30
C LYS A 341 34.26 4.82 11.75
N LYS A 342 34.11 5.09 13.05
CA LYS A 342 32.83 5.56 13.62
C LYS A 342 32.44 6.93 13.08
N ASN A 343 33.40 7.83 12.91
CA ASN A 343 33.14 9.14 12.32
C ASN A 343 32.60 9.02 10.88
N LYS A 344 33.14 8.12 10.07
CA LYS A 344 32.60 7.83 8.73
C LYS A 344 31.19 7.21 8.78
N LYS A 345 30.91 6.38 9.78
CA LYS A 345 29.56 5.82 10.00
C LYS A 345 28.54 6.94 10.30
N ILE A 346 28.94 7.95 11.09
CA ILE A 346 28.12 9.13 11.38
C ILE A 346 27.87 9.94 10.10
N GLU A 347 28.89 10.21 9.30
CA GLU A 347 28.74 10.91 8.03
C GLU A 347 27.75 10.18 7.11
N ILE A 348 27.89 8.85 6.97
CA ILE A 348 26.97 8.02 6.19
C ILE A 348 25.52 8.14 6.71
N SER A 349 25.32 8.08 8.04
CA SER A 349 23.97 8.15 8.62
C SER A 349 23.33 9.53 8.42
N ARG A 350 24.12 10.60 8.44
CA ARG A 350 23.65 11.97 8.11
C ARG A 350 23.22 12.10 6.66
N VAL A 351 24.04 11.62 5.73
CA VAL A 351 23.69 11.61 4.30
C VAL A 351 22.42 10.81 4.04
N LYS A 352 22.27 9.65 4.70
CA LYS A 352 21.02 8.88 4.62
C LYS A 352 19.82 9.66 5.14
N LYS A 353 19.97 10.36 6.28
CA LYS A 353 18.90 11.19 6.82
C LYS A 353 18.49 12.29 5.83
N GLU A 354 19.44 12.98 5.20
CA GLU A 354 19.18 13.97 4.16
C GLU A 354 18.43 13.37 2.96
N GLN A 355 18.76 12.14 2.55
CA GLN A 355 18.01 11.43 1.52
C GLN A 355 16.54 11.20 1.92
N TYR A 356 16.28 10.73 3.14
CA TYR A 356 14.91 10.55 3.63
C TYR A 356 14.13 11.87 3.81
N GLU A 357 14.82 12.98 4.15
CA GLU A 357 14.21 14.32 4.15
C GLU A 357 13.72 14.71 2.75
N ILE A 358 14.54 14.48 1.72
CA ILE A 358 14.17 14.71 0.32
C ILE A 358 13.03 13.79 -0.12
N ASP A 359 13.07 12.52 0.25
CA ASP A 359 12.01 11.55 -0.08
C ASP A 359 10.67 11.95 0.54
N PHE A 360 10.68 12.40 1.79
CA PHE A 360 9.47 12.91 2.44
C PHE A 360 8.89 14.12 1.71
N VAL A 361 9.72 15.11 1.34
CA VAL A 361 9.29 16.30 0.57
C VAL A 361 8.71 15.88 -0.79
N ASN A 362 9.35 14.93 -1.46
CA ASN A 362 8.88 14.41 -2.75
C ASN A 362 7.51 13.73 -2.64
N ILE A 363 7.28 12.95 -1.57
CA ILE A 363 6.00 12.29 -1.32
C ILE A 363 4.91 13.32 -1.05
N VAL A 364 5.18 14.33 -0.22
CA VAL A 364 4.23 15.42 0.05
C VAL A 364 3.88 16.18 -1.23
N ASN A 365 4.88 16.59 -2.01
CA ASN A 365 4.66 17.30 -3.26
C ASN A 365 3.87 16.47 -4.28
N ARG A 366 4.15 15.18 -4.39
CA ARG A 366 3.40 14.25 -5.23
C ARG A 366 1.95 14.16 -4.78
N SER A 367 1.71 14.02 -3.49
CA SER A 367 0.36 13.93 -2.92
C SER A 367 -0.48 15.19 -3.17
N ILE A 368 0.14 16.38 -3.09
CA ILE A 368 -0.51 17.66 -3.44
C ILE A 368 -0.91 17.66 -4.92
N ASN A 369 0.01 17.27 -5.80
CA ASN A 369 -0.25 17.28 -7.24
C ASN A 369 -1.30 16.24 -7.63
N GLU A 370 -1.27 15.04 -7.05
CA GLU A 370 -2.30 14.01 -7.25
C GLU A 370 -3.72 14.52 -6.95
N LEU A 371 -3.92 15.22 -5.83
CA LEU A 371 -5.23 15.79 -5.50
C LEU A 371 -5.68 16.84 -6.53
N ARG A 372 -4.75 17.70 -6.98
CA ARG A 372 -5.04 18.70 -8.02
C ARG A 372 -5.39 18.05 -9.35
N ASP A 373 -4.63 17.01 -9.73
CA ASP A 373 -4.86 16.27 -10.98
C ASP A 373 -6.21 15.56 -10.95
N PHE A 374 -6.56 14.88 -9.85
CA PHE A 374 -7.86 14.23 -9.71
C PHE A 374 -9.03 15.23 -9.74
N ASN A 375 -8.89 16.38 -9.09
CA ASN A 375 -9.92 17.42 -9.15
C ASN A 375 -10.10 17.97 -10.58
N ALA A 376 -9.00 18.21 -11.28
CA ALA A 376 -9.03 18.64 -12.68
C ALA A 376 -9.66 17.55 -13.59
N GLU A 377 -9.30 16.27 -13.38
CA GLU A 377 -9.86 15.11 -14.09
C GLU A 377 -11.39 15.01 -13.86
N ILE A 378 -11.86 15.09 -12.62
CA ILE A 378 -13.29 15.04 -12.28
C ILE A 378 -14.07 16.18 -12.95
N ASN A 379 -13.56 17.40 -12.88
CA ASN A 379 -14.20 18.58 -13.49
C ASN A 379 -14.27 18.46 -15.02
N ALA A 380 -13.21 17.95 -15.66
CA ALA A 380 -13.18 17.73 -17.10
C ALA A 380 -14.17 16.64 -17.52
N ILE A 381 -14.21 15.51 -16.81
CA ILE A 381 -15.12 14.39 -17.10
C ILE A 381 -16.57 14.80 -16.87
N SER A 382 -16.89 15.55 -15.81
CA SER A 382 -18.25 16.02 -15.52
C SER A 382 -18.79 16.89 -16.66
N LYS A 383 -18.00 17.87 -17.13
CA LYS A 383 -18.37 18.71 -18.30
C LYS A 383 -18.50 17.91 -19.58
N ASN A 384 -17.64 16.91 -19.78
CA ASN A 384 -17.72 16.02 -20.93
C ASN A 384 -18.99 15.17 -20.91
N ILE A 385 -19.40 14.65 -19.75
CA ILE A 385 -20.66 13.90 -19.57
C ILE A 385 -21.86 14.76 -19.96
N GLU A 386 -21.91 16.03 -19.55
CA GLU A 386 -22.97 16.97 -19.92
C GLU A 386 -23.03 17.14 -21.46
N SER A 387 -21.90 17.39 -22.07
CA SER A 387 -21.78 17.55 -23.54
C SER A 387 -22.22 16.29 -24.29
N ILE A 388 -21.76 15.11 -23.86
CA ILE A 388 -22.13 13.84 -24.49
C ILE A 388 -23.62 13.56 -24.30
N ASN A 389 -24.20 13.89 -23.14
CA ASN A 389 -25.62 13.70 -22.88
C ASN A 389 -26.52 14.55 -23.82
N ASP A 390 -26.11 15.80 -24.07
CA ASP A 390 -26.80 16.66 -25.04
C ASP A 390 -26.63 16.15 -26.48
N LYS A 391 -25.43 15.69 -26.84
CA LYS A 391 -25.19 15.00 -28.13
C LYS A 391 -26.08 13.77 -28.28
N LEU A 392 -26.24 12.96 -27.23
CA LEU A 392 -27.13 11.78 -27.23
C LEU A 392 -28.61 12.14 -27.46
N LYS A 393 -29.10 13.19 -26.79
CA LYS A 393 -30.49 13.67 -27.00
C LYS A 393 -30.71 14.03 -28.45
N ASN A 394 -29.80 14.82 -29.06
CA ASN A 394 -29.89 15.24 -30.45
C ASN A 394 -29.82 14.05 -31.41
N GLN A 395 -28.88 13.11 -31.19
CA GLN A 395 -28.77 11.91 -32.04
C GLN A 395 -29.93 10.96 -31.92
N LYS A 396 -30.54 10.85 -30.74
CA LYS A 396 -31.80 10.07 -30.56
C LYS A 396 -32.93 10.65 -31.41
N HIS A 397 -33.02 11.98 -31.48
CA HIS A 397 -34.01 12.67 -32.31
C HIS A 397 -33.69 12.50 -33.79
N GLU A 398 -32.42 12.70 -34.21
CA GLU A 398 -31.95 12.45 -35.57
C GLU A 398 -32.25 11.01 -36.03
N MET A 399 -32.02 10.02 -35.17
CA MET A 399 -32.32 8.63 -35.47
C MET A 399 -33.81 8.38 -35.69
N ALA A 400 -34.70 9.05 -34.92
CA ALA A 400 -36.16 8.93 -35.11
C ALA A 400 -36.62 9.55 -36.45
N ILE A 401 -36.07 10.72 -36.80
CA ILE A 401 -36.36 11.37 -38.10
C ILE A 401 -35.86 10.49 -39.24
N ASN A 402 -34.63 10.03 -39.21
CA ASN A 402 -34.04 9.22 -40.29
C ASN A 402 -34.74 7.86 -40.42
N ARG A 403 -35.30 7.31 -39.34
CA ARG A 403 -36.14 6.13 -39.40
C ARG A 403 -37.39 6.39 -40.25
N SER A 404 -38.12 7.47 -39.99
CA SER A 404 -39.32 7.83 -40.75
C SER A 404 -39.00 8.14 -42.22
N MET A 405 -37.87 8.81 -42.50
CA MET A 405 -37.40 9.09 -43.87
C MET A 405 -37.04 7.81 -44.61
N TYR A 406 -36.42 6.83 -43.94
CA TYR A 406 -36.10 5.52 -44.54
C TYR A 406 -37.41 4.74 -44.84
N GLU A 407 -38.35 4.68 -43.89
CA GLU A 407 -39.65 4.05 -44.07
C GLU A 407 -40.47 4.69 -45.23
N ALA A 408 -40.29 6.01 -45.45
CA ALA A 408 -40.85 6.75 -46.58
C ALA A 408 -40.07 6.62 -47.91
N GLY A 409 -38.93 5.90 -47.90
CA GLY A 409 -38.08 5.74 -49.08
C GLY A 409 -37.23 6.97 -49.45
N CYS A 410 -37.16 8.00 -48.57
CA CYS A 410 -36.45 9.25 -48.85
C CYS A 410 -34.90 9.14 -48.65
N ILE A 411 -34.45 8.18 -47.85
CA ILE A 411 -33.01 7.91 -47.62
C ILE A 411 -32.70 6.44 -47.80
N SER A 412 -31.41 6.15 -48.11
CA SER A 412 -30.96 4.77 -48.22
C SER A 412 -30.86 4.04 -46.88
N LEU A 413 -30.96 2.71 -46.90
CA LEU A 413 -30.73 1.87 -45.72
C LEU A 413 -29.34 2.16 -45.11
N LYS A 414 -28.28 2.32 -45.93
CA LYS A 414 -26.93 2.64 -45.45
C LYS A 414 -26.91 3.93 -44.63
N SER A 415 -27.63 4.99 -45.11
CA SER A 415 -27.72 6.27 -44.38
C SER A 415 -28.42 6.11 -43.02
N TYR A 416 -29.52 5.33 -42.96
CA TYR A 416 -30.22 5.05 -41.73
C TYR A 416 -29.36 4.26 -40.74
N LEU A 417 -28.69 3.19 -41.20
CA LEU A 417 -27.80 2.39 -40.35
C LEU A 417 -26.64 3.20 -39.82
N ALA A 418 -26.06 4.11 -40.63
CA ALA A 418 -24.98 5.02 -40.18
C ALA A 418 -25.43 5.94 -39.02
N THR A 419 -26.71 6.40 -39.04
CA THR A 419 -27.27 7.21 -37.95
C THR A 419 -27.45 6.38 -36.67
N GLN A 420 -27.89 5.14 -36.78
CA GLN A 420 -27.96 4.23 -35.65
C GLN A 420 -26.58 3.97 -35.05
N GLU A 421 -25.58 3.72 -35.89
CA GLU A 421 -24.20 3.49 -35.50
C GLU A 421 -23.67 4.66 -34.66
N LYS A 422 -23.83 5.89 -35.20
CA LYS A 422 -23.43 7.13 -34.52
C LYS A 422 -24.06 7.26 -33.13
N TYR A 423 -25.35 6.95 -32.97
CA TYR A 423 -26.05 7.00 -31.68
C TYR A 423 -25.47 5.98 -30.69
N TYR A 424 -25.26 4.73 -31.10
CA TYR A 424 -24.77 3.70 -30.20
C TYR A 424 -23.29 3.86 -29.83
N ILE A 425 -22.46 4.40 -30.72
CA ILE A 425 -21.07 4.77 -30.40
C ILE A 425 -21.10 5.84 -29.30
N THR A 426 -21.84 6.93 -29.49
CA THR A 426 -21.95 8.00 -28.48
C THR A 426 -22.54 7.50 -27.16
N LYS A 427 -23.47 6.55 -27.22
CA LYS A 427 -24.03 5.92 -26.00
C LYS A 427 -22.98 5.12 -25.25
N ASN A 428 -22.09 4.43 -25.94
CA ASN A 428 -20.99 3.71 -25.29
C ASN A 428 -19.91 4.69 -24.77
N GLU A 429 -19.65 5.81 -25.47
CA GLU A 429 -18.80 6.92 -24.99
C GLU A 429 -19.36 7.51 -23.67
N PHE A 430 -20.68 7.71 -23.59
CA PHE A 430 -21.36 8.17 -22.37
C PHE A 430 -21.15 7.20 -21.20
N LEU A 431 -21.39 5.90 -21.42
CA LEU A 431 -21.18 4.87 -20.39
C LEU A 431 -19.73 4.81 -19.92
N GLN A 432 -18.77 4.95 -20.85
CA GLN A 432 -17.35 5.01 -20.53
C GLN A 432 -17.05 6.22 -19.63
N SER A 433 -17.50 7.42 -20.03
CA SER A 433 -17.30 8.64 -19.25
C SER A 433 -17.92 8.58 -17.85
N VAL A 434 -19.06 7.90 -17.68
CA VAL A 434 -19.66 7.66 -16.35
C VAL A 434 -18.80 6.73 -15.51
N CYS A 435 -18.26 5.67 -16.11
CA CYS A 435 -17.33 4.76 -15.42
C CYS A 435 -16.04 5.49 -14.96
N ASP A 436 -15.47 6.29 -15.87
CA ASP A 436 -14.26 7.09 -15.59
C ASP A 436 -14.54 8.13 -14.49
N TYR A 437 -15.73 8.74 -14.48
CA TYR A 437 -16.17 9.67 -13.43
C TYR A 437 -16.20 8.99 -12.05
N TYR A 438 -16.81 7.83 -11.93
CA TYR A 438 -16.83 7.11 -10.64
C TYR A 438 -15.44 6.71 -10.18
N TYR A 439 -14.58 6.26 -11.10
CA TYR A 439 -13.21 5.88 -10.76
C TYR A 439 -12.36 7.09 -10.36
N ALA A 440 -12.48 8.23 -11.05
CA ALA A 440 -11.79 9.47 -10.71
C ALA A 440 -12.21 9.99 -9.31
N ASN A 441 -13.52 9.96 -9.02
CA ASN A 441 -14.02 10.34 -7.70
C ASN A 441 -13.52 9.41 -6.59
N LEU A 442 -13.45 8.10 -6.84
CA LEU A 442 -12.89 7.15 -5.89
C LEU A 442 -11.41 7.47 -5.60
N LYS A 443 -10.61 7.68 -6.65
CA LYS A 443 -9.20 8.06 -6.48
C LYS A 443 -9.05 9.31 -5.62
N PHE A 444 -9.86 10.32 -5.88
CA PHE A 444 -9.87 11.58 -5.11
C PHE A 444 -10.24 11.35 -3.64
N ILE A 445 -11.32 10.61 -3.35
CA ILE A 445 -11.78 10.30 -1.99
C ILE A 445 -10.72 9.51 -1.21
N LEU A 446 -10.06 8.53 -1.85
CA LEU A 446 -9.01 7.75 -1.21
C LEU A 446 -7.72 8.56 -1.03
N ALA A 447 -7.42 9.49 -1.95
CA ALA A 447 -6.27 10.38 -1.87
C ALA A 447 -6.37 11.43 -0.76
N GLN A 448 -7.56 11.71 -0.23
CA GLN A 448 -7.76 12.53 0.98
C GLN A 448 -7.32 11.81 2.28
N GLY A 449 -6.87 10.56 2.17
CA GLY A 449 -6.39 9.77 3.31
C GLY A 449 -7.51 9.16 4.14
N LEU A 450 -7.14 8.68 5.34
CA LEU A 450 -8.05 7.96 6.26
C LEU A 450 -8.61 8.90 7.35
N ASN A 451 -9.02 10.11 6.98
CA ASN A 451 -9.71 11.00 7.90
C ASN A 451 -11.16 10.51 8.12
N GLU A 452 -11.64 10.53 9.36
CA GLU A 452 -13.06 10.41 9.69
C GLU A 452 -13.61 11.84 9.72
N GLU A 453 -14.52 12.15 8.81
CA GLU A 453 -15.38 13.32 8.97
C GLU A 453 -16.49 13.04 9.99
#